data_69a11001c95a9533efa111a7fc9bdbc5
#
_entry.id   69a11001c95a9533efa111a7fc9bdbc5
#
_cell.length_a   1.000
_cell.length_b   1.000
_cell.length_c   1.000
_cell.angle_alpha   90.00
_cell.angle_beta   90.00
_cell.angle_gamma   90.00
#
_symmetry.space_group_name_H-M   'P 1'
#
loop_
_entity.id
_entity.type
_entity.pdbx_description
1 polymer ?
#
loop_
_entity_poly.entity_id
_entity_poly.type
_entity_poly.pdbx_seq_one_letter_code
_entity_poly.pdbx_strand_id
1 'polypeptide(L)'
;DTKEQRGMAQQQRFIFIFSTASGHTNPSFPIARHLVKRGHSVTYLSSSNFRAAIEATGAVFVDEATVLTEFFQAADNYSAASQALMAEFGCESMPFHLQNLKLGNVRIERQLPGLLRFLNEGAYDAVVYDPLMLPSATHACSLLSIPAAGLFTVAGPGAIEAFLSDAVSKAGIGLEDLDRAYFEDEVNTAAMLRLRERYPGIALPKERPFSLPVNNCYLGGPKAATLVTTIGPLCDAVSERTASALDEAKVTFFHIGPSLDVEGAARAGGFVFSKKEEQVAPPTLHRHRSDVQDTGDSALAAVNQAKELGVPVVYVSLGTVLTSDLPTVGWESREADGEGKAFGITSKQLVQSVFRAAFDEFGAPEVAEAGRGSFTEACSNGAPLIVCSTGPQPDALDGLAVPPNAVCRSYIAQVDLLSSGAVSMFVTHGGQNSFTESMAKGVPLVVVPGFGDQPVNGRKAESLGLGLAVPRPKEDGDAVLSEYVRDLRQAMRGVLEGDSYRAKAREMAEAIR
;
A
#
# COMPACT_ATOMS: atom_id res chain seq x y z
N ASP A 1 -46.89 20.14 1.15
CA ASP A 1 -46.77 19.45 -0.17
C ASP A 1 -45.61 19.90 -1.05
N THR A 2 -44.45 20.31 -0.46
CA THR A 2 -43.27 20.78 -1.22
C THR A 2 -41.95 20.17 -0.75
N LYS A 3 -41.95 19.01 -0.08
CA LYS A 3 -40.74 18.31 0.36
C LYS A 3 -40.47 16.95 -0.31
N GLU A 4 -41.36 16.45 -1.17
CA GLU A 4 -41.23 15.12 -1.81
C GLU A 4 -40.74 15.13 -3.27
N GLN A 5 -40.38 16.27 -3.84
CA GLN A 5 -39.76 16.35 -5.17
C GLN A 5 -38.27 16.68 -5.12
N ARG A 6 -37.48 16.10 -4.21
CA ARG A 6 -36.06 15.87 -4.52
C ARG A 6 -35.99 14.68 -5.44
N GLY A 7 -35.98 14.98 -6.75
CA GLY A 7 -35.94 13.99 -7.81
C GLY A 7 -34.99 12.84 -7.47
N MET A 8 -35.46 11.60 -7.66
CA MET A 8 -34.57 10.43 -7.64
C MET A 8 -33.41 10.74 -8.58
N ALA A 9 -32.22 10.89 -8.03
CA ALA A 9 -31.02 11.04 -8.83
C ALA A 9 -30.99 9.84 -9.79
N GLN A 10 -30.88 10.10 -11.09
CA GLN A 10 -30.84 9.04 -12.09
C GLN A 10 -29.75 8.04 -11.69
N GLN A 11 -30.09 6.76 -11.66
CA GLN A 11 -29.12 5.70 -11.38
C GLN A 11 -28.01 5.77 -12.42
N GLN A 12 -26.76 5.90 -11.96
CA GLN A 12 -25.56 5.93 -12.79
C GLN A 12 -24.82 4.62 -12.67
N ARG A 13 -24.02 4.31 -13.70
CA ARG A 13 -23.20 3.10 -13.81
C ARG A 13 -21.73 3.48 -13.70
N PHE A 14 -21.09 3.10 -12.60
CA PHE A 14 -19.68 3.34 -12.36
C PHE A 14 -18.88 2.06 -12.58
N ILE A 15 -17.69 2.19 -13.18
CA ILE A 15 -16.69 1.12 -13.24
C ILE A 15 -15.46 1.53 -12.46
N PHE A 16 -14.97 0.63 -11.61
CA PHE A 16 -13.73 0.74 -10.86
C PHE A 16 -12.71 -0.21 -11.46
N ILE A 17 -11.53 0.30 -11.85
CA ILE A 17 -10.47 -0.47 -12.50
C ILE A 17 -9.25 -0.47 -11.59
N PHE A 18 -9.11 -1.57 -10.82
CA PHE A 18 -8.06 -1.75 -9.82
C PHE A 18 -7.47 -3.14 -9.94
N SER A 19 -6.14 -3.25 -10.01
CA SER A 19 -5.45 -4.52 -10.15
C SER A 19 -4.98 -5.07 -8.78
N THR A 20 -3.82 -5.68 -8.72
CA THR A 20 -3.34 -6.60 -7.67
C THR A 20 -2.90 -5.96 -6.35
N ALA A 21 -2.73 -4.64 -6.29
CA ALA A 21 -2.17 -3.98 -5.11
C ALA A 21 -3.22 -3.64 -4.06
N SER A 22 -3.22 -4.32 -2.92
CA SER A 22 -4.16 -4.07 -1.81
C SER A 22 -4.07 -2.62 -1.29
N GLY A 23 -2.88 -2.04 -1.22
CA GLY A 23 -2.67 -0.64 -0.85
C GLY A 23 -3.34 0.36 -1.80
N HIS A 24 -3.55 -0.03 -3.04
CA HIS A 24 -4.22 0.80 -4.06
C HIS A 24 -5.73 0.50 -4.13
N THR A 25 -6.13 -0.76 -3.97
CA THR A 25 -7.52 -1.19 -4.11
C THR A 25 -8.36 -0.88 -2.88
N ASN A 26 -7.85 -1.13 -1.67
CA ASN A 26 -8.59 -0.92 -0.42
C ASN A 26 -9.17 0.51 -0.26
N PRO A 27 -8.44 1.59 -0.58
CA PRO A 27 -8.98 2.95 -0.52
C PRO A 27 -10.18 3.22 -1.46
N SER A 28 -10.42 2.36 -2.45
CA SER A 28 -11.56 2.48 -3.36
C SER A 28 -12.87 1.95 -2.76
N PHE A 29 -12.81 1.02 -1.79
CA PHE A 29 -13.98 0.34 -1.23
C PHE A 29 -14.97 1.28 -0.53
N PRO A 30 -14.56 2.25 0.32
CA PRO A 30 -15.51 3.20 0.92
C PRO A 30 -16.26 4.02 -0.13
N ILE A 31 -15.59 4.40 -1.22
CA ILE A 31 -16.19 5.16 -2.32
C ILE A 31 -17.25 4.30 -3.03
N ALA A 32 -16.89 3.05 -3.37
CA ALA A 32 -17.81 2.11 -4.00
C ALA A 32 -19.04 1.83 -3.13
N ARG A 33 -18.82 1.54 -1.84
CA ARG A 33 -19.90 1.31 -0.86
C ARG A 33 -20.82 2.52 -0.75
N HIS A 34 -20.27 3.72 -0.74
CA HIS A 34 -21.06 4.94 -0.71
C HIS A 34 -21.93 5.10 -1.97
N LEU A 35 -21.37 4.85 -3.16
CA LEU A 35 -22.12 4.92 -4.42
C LEU A 35 -23.24 3.88 -4.48
N VAL A 36 -22.97 2.63 -4.06
CA VAL A 36 -23.97 1.57 -3.98
C VAL A 36 -25.10 1.95 -3.02
N LYS A 37 -24.78 2.47 -1.81
CA LYS A 37 -25.79 2.96 -0.85
C LYS A 37 -26.64 4.10 -1.39
N ARG A 38 -26.11 4.89 -2.31
CA ARG A 38 -26.86 5.94 -3.01
C ARG A 38 -27.69 5.45 -4.19
N GLY A 39 -27.73 4.14 -4.44
CA GLY A 39 -28.53 3.52 -5.48
C GLY A 39 -27.88 3.48 -6.86
N HIS A 40 -26.59 3.79 -6.97
CA HIS A 40 -25.85 3.64 -8.22
C HIS A 40 -25.40 2.19 -8.45
N SER A 41 -25.17 1.82 -9.71
CA SER A 41 -24.57 0.53 -10.08
C SER A 41 -23.05 0.69 -10.11
N VAL A 42 -22.33 -0.17 -9.37
CA VAL A 42 -20.88 -0.20 -9.33
C VAL A 42 -20.37 -1.56 -9.79
N THR A 43 -19.47 -1.56 -10.75
CA THR A 43 -18.74 -2.74 -11.23
C THR A 43 -17.27 -2.57 -10.94
N TYR A 44 -16.57 -3.64 -10.59
CA TYR A 44 -15.11 -3.68 -10.50
C TYR A 44 -14.53 -4.58 -11.58
N LEU A 45 -13.51 -4.08 -12.27
CA LEU A 45 -12.56 -4.87 -13.03
C LEU A 45 -11.31 -5.01 -12.16
N SER A 46 -11.04 -6.21 -11.64
CA SER A 46 -9.98 -6.43 -10.66
C SER A 46 -9.49 -7.88 -10.64
N SER A 47 -8.45 -8.14 -9.85
CA SER A 47 -7.95 -9.48 -9.60
C SER A 47 -8.93 -10.31 -8.76
N SER A 48 -9.00 -11.61 -9.02
CA SER A 48 -9.85 -12.58 -8.30
C SER A 48 -9.64 -12.58 -6.77
N ASN A 49 -8.44 -12.22 -6.31
CA ASN A 49 -8.10 -12.10 -4.90
C ASN A 49 -8.95 -11.06 -4.13
N PHE A 50 -9.48 -10.07 -4.84
CA PHE A 50 -10.31 -9.02 -4.25
C PHE A 50 -11.81 -9.28 -4.35
N ARG A 51 -12.23 -10.38 -5.01
CA ARG A 51 -13.64 -10.69 -5.27
C ARG A 51 -14.51 -10.54 -4.01
N ALA A 52 -14.17 -11.25 -2.93
CA ALA A 52 -14.98 -11.24 -1.70
C ALA A 52 -15.09 -9.83 -1.09
N ALA A 53 -13.99 -9.07 -1.04
CA ALA A 53 -14.00 -7.71 -0.49
C ALA A 53 -14.79 -6.73 -1.39
N ILE A 54 -14.71 -6.89 -2.71
CA ILE A 54 -15.47 -6.10 -3.69
C ILE A 54 -16.97 -6.39 -3.54
N GLU A 55 -17.37 -7.66 -3.56
CA GLU A 55 -18.77 -8.07 -3.42
C GLU A 55 -19.37 -7.63 -2.07
N ALA A 56 -18.55 -7.59 -0.99
CA ALA A 56 -18.96 -7.05 0.31
C ALA A 56 -19.28 -5.54 0.29
N THR A 57 -18.83 -4.79 -0.73
CA THR A 57 -19.26 -3.40 -0.93
C THR A 57 -20.64 -3.28 -1.57
N GLY A 58 -21.19 -4.37 -2.11
CA GLY A 58 -22.39 -4.41 -2.94
C GLY A 58 -22.11 -4.18 -4.43
N ALA A 59 -20.84 -4.09 -4.84
CA ALA A 59 -20.45 -3.96 -6.24
C ALA A 59 -20.38 -5.32 -6.95
N VAL A 60 -20.48 -5.29 -8.27
CA VAL A 60 -20.31 -6.47 -9.14
C VAL A 60 -18.82 -6.65 -9.44
N PHE A 61 -18.32 -7.86 -9.28
CA PHE A 61 -16.95 -8.22 -9.63
C PHE A 61 -16.83 -8.77 -11.05
N VAL A 62 -15.82 -8.30 -11.78
CA VAL A 62 -15.39 -8.84 -13.09
C VAL A 62 -13.91 -9.16 -13.00
N ASP A 63 -13.52 -10.36 -13.39
CA ASP A 63 -12.12 -10.79 -13.37
C ASP A 63 -11.33 -10.12 -14.51
N GLU A 64 -10.24 -9.43 -14.16
CA GLU A 64 -9.37 -8.73 -15.11
C GLU A 64 -8.76 -9.69 -16.15
N ALA A 65 -8.50 -10.95 -15.78
CA ALA A 65 -7.95 -11.94 -16.69
C ALA A 65 -8.91 -12.29 -17.84
N THR A 66 -10.23 -12.16 -17.62
CA THR A 66 -11.24 -12.40 -18.66
C THR A 66 -11.38 -11.23 -19.65
N VAL A 67 -10.96 -10.04 -19.25
CA VAL A 67 -11.04 -8.81 -20.07
C VAL A 67 -9.71 -8.50 -20.74
N LEU A 68 -8.59 -8.59 -20.01
CA LEU A 68 -7.25 -8.26 -20.48
C LEU A 68 -6.54 -9.49 -21.08
N THR A 69 -7.23 -10.24 -21.91
CA THR A 69 -6.79 -11.55 -22.43
C THR A 69 -5.46 -11.49 -23.17
N GLU A 70 -5.16 -10.40 -23.88
CA GLU A 70 -3.89 -10.22 -24.60
C GLU A 70 -2.70 -9.97 -23.66
N PHE A 71 -2.95 -9.47 -22.45
CA PHE A 71 -1.93 -9.32 -21.40
C PHE A 71 -1.75 -10.59 -20.59
N PHE A 72 -2.85 -11.19 -20.16
CA PHE A 72 -2.79 -12.39 -19.31
C PHE A 72 -2.38 -13.65 -20.09
N GLN A 73 -2.76 -13.75 -21.37
CA GLN A 73 -2.55 -14.96 -22.20
C GLN A 73 -3.01 -16.22 -21.45
N ALA A 74 -2.06 -17.08 -21.02
CA ALA A 74 -2.33 -18.28 -20.24
C ALA A 74 -1.99 -18.12 -18.75
N ALA A 75 -1.66 -16.92 -18.29
CA ALA A 75 -1.31 -16.66 -16.90
C ALA A 75 -2.56 -16.58 -16.01
N ASP A 76 -2.48 -17.18 -14.82
CA ASP A 76 -3.59 -17.23 -13.88
C ASP A 76 -3.78 -15.91 -13.08
N ASN A 77 -2.76 -15.04 -13.04
CA ASN A 77 -2.78 -13.81 -12.28
C ASN A 77 -1.80 -12.77 -12.86
N TYR A 78 -1.95 -11.51 -12.41
CA TYR A 78 -1.15 -10.38 -12.89
C TYR A 78 0.36 -10.56 -12.69
N SER A 79 0.79 -11.15 -11.57
CA SER A 79 2.22 -11.40 -11.31
C SER A 79 2.80 -12.38 -12.32
N ALA A 80 2.11 -13.48 -12.57
CA ALA A 80 2.54 -14.48 -13.56
C ALA A 80 2.57 -13.88 -14.98
N ALA A 81 1.55 -13.08 -15.35
CA ALA A 81 1.52 -12.38 -16.64
C ALA A 81 2.69 -11.37 -16.76
N SER A 82 2.98 -10.63 -15.70
CA SER A 82 4.09 -9.68 -15.67
C SER A 82 5.45 -10.37 -15.74
N GLN A 83 5.62 -11.52 -15.05
CA GLN A 83 6.84 -12.32 -15.10
C GLN A 83 7.04 -12.94 -16.50
N ALA A 84 5.98 -13.44 -17.11
CA ALA A 84 6.04 -13.96 -18.48
C ALA A 84 6.46 -12.86 -19.47
N LEU A 85 5.93 -11.64 -19.29
CA LEU A 85 6.32 -10.49 -20.11
C LEU A 85 7.79 -10.12 -19.90
N MET A 86 8.28 -10.11 -18.66
CA MET A 86 9.69 -9.86 -18.37
C MET A 86 10.62 -10.91 -19.01
N ALA A 87 10.25 -12.20 -18.94
CA ALA A 87 10.99 -13.28 -19.56
C ALA A 87 11.00 -13.18 -21.08
N GLU A 88 9.88 -12.83 -21.71
CA GLU A 88 9.76 -12.63 -23.16
C GLU A 88 10.75 -11.57 -23.68
N PHE A 89 10.99 -10.52 -22.90
CA PHE A 89 11.87 -9.42 -23.28
C PHE A 89 13.24 -9.41 -22.57
N GLY A 90 13.58 -10.47 -21.82
CA GLY A 90 14.89 -10.66 -21.19
C GLY A 90 15.27 -9.57 -20.20
N CYS A 91 14.31 -9.12 -19.37
CA CYS A 91 14.54 -8.02 -18.43
C CYS A 91 14.34 -8.40 -16.95
N GLU A 92 14.34 -9.70 -16.61
CA GLU A 92 14.10 -10.19 -15.25
C GLU A 92 15.16 -9.70 -14.24
N SER A 93 16.39 -9.53 -14.69
CA SER A 93 17.51 -9.06 -13.86
C SER A 93 17.67 -7.54 -13.78
N MET A 94 16.86 -6.79 -14.53
CA MET A 94 16.95 -5.32 -14.52
C MET A 94 16.35 -4.74 -13.23
N PRO A 95 16.82 -3.59 -12.74
CA PRO A 95 16.16 -2.86 -11.67
C PRO A 95 14.69 -2.58 -11.98
N PHE A 96 13.83 -2.71 -10.98
CA PHE A 96 12.36 -2.64 -11.12
C PHE A 96 11.86 -1.40 -11.87
N HIS A 97 12.43 -0.22 -11.59
CA HIS A 97 12.04 1.03 -12.26
C HIS A 97 12.43 1.05 -13.73
N LEU A 98 13.57 0.47 -14.12
CA LEU A 98 13.97 0.34 -15.53
C LEU A 98 13.10 -0.69 -16.26
N GLN A 99 12.78 -1.82 -15.62
CA GLN A 99 11.81 -2.80 -16.17
C GLN A 99 10.47 -2.14 -16.49
N ASN A 100 9.96 -1.32 -15.56
CA ASN A 100 8.68 -0.64 -15.75
C ASN A 100 8.69 0.34 -16.92
N LEU A 101 9.80 1.03 -17.13
CA LEU A 101 9.93 1.94 -18.29
C LEU A 101 10.09 1.17 -19.59
N LYS A 102 10.96 0.17 -19.63
CA LYS A 102 11.18 -0.67 -20.80
C LYS A 102 9.91 -1.38 -21.28
N LEU A 103 9.08 -1.87 -20.35
CA LEU A 103 7.86 -2.61 -20.66
C LEU A 103 6.58 -1.75 -20.58
N GLY A 104 6.70 -0.46 -20.28
CA GLY A 104 5.55 0.41 -20.05
C GLY A 104 4.58 0.45 -21.22
N ASN A 105 5.07 0.76 -22.41
CA ASN A 105 4.25 0.81 -23.63
C ASN A 105 3.81 -0.59 -24.10
N VAL A 106 4.60 -1.62 -23.87
CA VAL A 106 4.22 -3.01 -24.18
C VAL A 106 3.03 -3.46 -23.33
N ARG A 107 3.03 -3.13 -22.03
CA ARG A 107 1.89 -3.41 -21.14
C ARG A 107 0.63 -2.69 -21.62
N ILE A 108 0.75 -1.39 -21.96
CA ILE A 108 -0.37 -0.61 -22.51
C ILE A 108 -0.88 -1.27 -23.80
N GLU A 109 0.00 -1.65 -24.73
CA GLU A 109 -0.35 -2.29 -25.98
C GLU A 109 -1.17 -3.59 -25.78
N ARG A 110 -0.81 -4.40 -24.78
CA ARG A 110 -1.51 -5.65 -24.49
C ARG A 110 -2.78 -5.50 -23.66
N GLN A 111 -2.90 -4.46 -22.84
CA GLN A 111 -4.07 -4.24 -22.00
C GLN A 111 -5.16 -3.42 -22.68
N LEU A 112 -4.76 -2.43 -23.48
CA LEU A 112 -5.65 -1.42 -24.04
C LEU A 112 -6.78 -1.99 -24.93
N PRO A 113 -6.57 -3.00 -25.81
CA PRO A 113 -7.65 -3.54 -26.64
C PRO A 113 -8.79 -4.15 -25.82
N GLY A 114 -8.46 -4.91 -24.79
CA GLY A 114 -9.45 -5.49 -23.86
C GLY A 114 -10.23 -4.43 -23.10
N LEU A 115 -9.53 -3.43 -22.56
CA LEU A 115 -10.16 -2.31 -21.85
C LEU A 115 -11.11 -1.52 -22.75
N LEU A 116 -10.70 -1.18 -23.97
CA LEU A 116 -11.55 -0.44 -24.90
C LEU A 116 -12.83 -1.19 -25.24
N ARG A 117 -12.74 -2.50 -25.52
CA ARG A 117 -13.93 -3.33 -25.75
C ARG A 117 -14.86 -3.33 -24.53
N PHE A 118 -14.32 -3.64 -23.38
CA PHE A 118 -15.05 -3.75 -22.12
C PHE A 118 -15.76 -2.44 -21.72
N LEU A 119 -15.05 -1.32 -21.81
CA LEU A 119 -15.64 -0.01 -21.48
C LEU A 119 -16.70 0.44 -22.48
N ASN A 120 -16.48 0.19 -23.77
CA ASN A 120 -17.45 0.54 -24.81
C ASN A 120 -18.74 -0.29 -24.70
N GLU A 121 -18.63 -1.59 -24.45
CA GLU A 121 -19.78 -2.49 -24.28
C GLU A 121 -20.53 -2.22 -22.97
N GLY A 122 -19.80 -1.86 -21.92
CA GLY A 122 -20.33 -1.62 -20.59
C GLY A 122 -21.18 -0.36 -20.48
N ALA A 123 -21.04 0.62 -21.39
CA ALA A 123 -21.76 1.90 -21.35
C ALA A 123 -21.80 2.55 -19.96
N TYR A 124 -20.63 2.71 -19.37
CA TYR A 124 -20.45 3.33 -18.05
C TYR A 124 -20.51 4.86 -18.13
N ASP A 125 -21.13 5.46 -17.11
CA ASP A 125 -21.22 6.93 -16.99
C ASP A 125 -19.92 7.56 -16.52
N ALA A 126 -19.15 6.84 -15.67
CA ALA A 126 -17.85 7.26 -15.21
C ALA A 126 -16.95 6.09 -14.81
N VAL A 127 -15.63 6.33 -14.90
CA VAL A 127 -14.58 5.38 -14.53
C VAL A 127 -13.83 5.90 -13.30
N VAL A 128 -13.61 5.05 -12.31
CA VAL A 128 -12.63 5.29 -11.22
C VAL A 128 -11.51 4.27 -11.41
N TYR A 129 -10.27 4.71 -11.46
CA TYR A 129 -9.16 3.82 -11.79
C TYR A 129 -7.90 4.09 -10.97
N ASP A 130 -7.03 3.09 -10.90
CA ASP A 130 -5.69 3.22 -10.33
C ASP A 130 -4.70 3.72 -11.40
N PRO A 131 -4.25 4.96 -11.34
CA PRO A 131 -3.37 5.53 -12.36
C PRO A 131 -1.94 4.98 -12.31
N LEU A 132 -1.52 4.39 -11.18
CA LEU A 132 -0.17 3.89 -10.99
C LEU A 132 0.00 2.45 -11.48
N MET A 133 -0.98 1.58 -11.15
CA MET A 133 -0.89 0.16 -11.48
C MET A 133 -1.43 -0.15 -12.88
N LEU A 134 -2.38 0.67 -13.39
CA LEU A 134 -3.02 0.47 -14.68
C LEU A 134 -3.06 1.75 -15.53
N PRO A 135 -1.92 2.26 -16.01
CA PRO A 135 -1.86 3.44 -16.87
C PRO A 135 -2.64 3.25 -18.19
N SER A 136 -2.86 2.02 -18.63
CA SER A 136 -3.72 1.70 -19.77
C SER A 136 -5.16 2.19 -19.59
N ALA A 137 -5.67 2.26 -18.34
CA ALA A 137 -7.00 2.80 -18.05
C ALA A 137 -7.07 4.31 -18.34
N THR A 138 -6.01 5.07 -18.06
CA THR A 138 -5.90 6.49 -18.41
C THR A 138 -6.10 6.69 -19.92
N HIS A 139 -5.39 5.90 -20.72
CA HIS A 139 -5.48 5.97 -22.18
C HIS A 139 -6.84 5.51 -22.70
N ALA A 140 -7.42 4.45 -22.14
CA ALA A 140 -8.74 3.98 -22.53
C ALA A 140 -9.83 5.04 -22.29
N CYS A 141 -9.83 5.66 -21.09
CA CYS A 141 -10.77 6.74 -20.75
C CYS A 141 -10.62 7.94 -21.69
N SER A 142 -9.38 8.34 -22.00
CA SER A 142 -9.09 9.43 -22.95
C SER A 142 -9.62 9.15 -24.35
N LEU A 143 -9.32 7.96 -24.89
CA LEU A 143 -9.74 7.56 -26.25
C LEU A 143 -11.26 7.48 -26.40
N LEU A 144 -11.95 6.98 -25.36
CA LEU A 144 -13.42 6.86 -25.35
C LEU A 144 -14.13 8.12 -24.86
N SER A 145 -13.40 9.13 -24.40
CA SER A 145 -13.95 10.36 -23.81
C SER A 145 -14.95 10.12 -22.68
N ILE A 146 -14.76 9.06 -21.89
CA ILE A 146 -15.56 8.75 -20.71
C ILE A 146 -15.08 9.60 -19.53
N PRO A 147 -15.99 10.20 -18.73
CA PRO A 147 -15.61 10.87 -17.48
C PRO A 147 -14.83 9.93 -16.56
N ALA A 148 -13.71 10.40 -16.02
CA ALA A 148 -12.83 9.52 -15.26
C ALA A 148 -12.20 10.21 -14.06
N ALA A 149 -12.04 9.45 -12.98
CA ALA A 149 -11.34 9.86 -11.78
C ALA A 149 -10.21 8.88 -11.46
N GLY A 150 -8.97 9.35 -11.52
CA GLY A 150 -7.82 8.60 -10.99
C GLY A 150 -7.86 8.64 -9.47
N LEU A 151 -7.83 7.48 -8.79
CA LEU A 151 -7.68 7.41 -7.35
C LEU A 151 -6.20 7.25 -7.00
N PHE A 152 -5.60 8.33 -6.52
CA PHE A 152 -4.17 8.44 -6.27
C PHE A 152 -3.89 8.16 -4.79
N THR A 153 -3.43 6.96 -4.51
CA THR A 153 -3.30 6.40 -3.15
C THR A 153 -1.92 6.61 -2.51
N VAL A 154 -1.12 7.50 -3.06
CA VAL A 154 0.18 7.92 -2.55
C VAL A 154 0.15 9.39 -2.10
N ALA A 155 1.28 9.92 -1.65
CA ALA A 155 1.39 11.23 -1.00
C ALA A 155 1.30 12.43 -1.98
N GLY A 156 0.28 12.45 -2.84
CA GLY A 156 -0.01 13.54 -3.76
C GLY A 156 0.90 13.56 -5.00
N PRO A 157 0.79 14.60 -5.83
CA PRO A 157 1.45 14.68 -7.15
C PRO A 157 2.98 14.66 -7.09
N GLY A 158 3.60 15.03 -5.96
CA GLY A 158 5.05 14.96 -5.76
C GLY A 158 5.57 13.56 -5.40
N ALA A 159 4.69 12.64 -5.02
CA ALA A 159 5.09 11.33 -4.50
C ALA A 159 5.93 10.49 -5.47
N ILE A 160 5.60 10.55 -6.77
CA ILE A 160 6.35 9.78 -7.78
C ILE A 160 7.75 10.34 -7.96
N GLU A 161 7.92 11.66 -8.00
CA GLU A 161 9.25 12.29 -8.04
C GLU A 161 10.08 11.94 -6.82
N ALA A 162 9.49 12.03 -5.62
CA ALA A 162 10.17 11.71 -4.38
C ALA A 162 10.59 10.23 -4.32
N PHE A 163 9.72 9.33 -4.74
CA PHE A 163 10.01 7.91 -4.83
C PHE A 163 11.10 7.61 -5.88
N LEU A 164 11.00 8.17 -7.08
CA LEU A 164 11.98 7.95 -8.14
C LEU A 164 13.35 8.51 -7.78
N SER A 165 13.41 9.70 -7.20
CA SER A 165 14.66 10.29 -6.69
C SER A 165 15.36 9.38 -5.69
N ASP A 166 14.61 8.80 -4.75
CA ASP A 166 15.14 7.86 -3.75
C ASP A 166 15.62 6.55 -4.42
N ALA A 167 14.80 5.98 -5.32
CA ALA A 167 15.11 4.74 -6.03
C ALA A 167 16.34 4.88 -6.95
N VAL A 168 16.40 5.97 -7.72
CA VAL A 168 17.50 6.29 -8.63
C VAL A 168 18.81 6.50 -7.85
N SER A 169 18.74 7.26 -6.74
CA SER A 169 19.90 7.48 -5.87
C SER A 169 20.44 6.18 -5.26
N LYS A 170 19.56 5.29 -4.81
CA LYS A 170 19.93 3.98 -4.26
C LYS A 170 20.51 3.04 -5.31
N ALA A 171 19.97 3.08 -6.52
CA ALA A 171 20.43 2.25 -7.63
C ALA A 171 21.72 2.78 -8.28
N GLY A 172 22.19 3.97 -7.92
CA GLY A 172 23.37 4.59 -8.54
C GLY A 172 23.18 4.97 -10.01
N ILE A 173 21.92 5.19 -10.44
CA ILE A 173 21.57 5.60 -11.80
C ILE A 173 21.09 7.06 -11.82
N GLY A 174 21.10 7.69 -13.00
CA GLY A 174 20.64 9.06 -13.19
C GLY A 174 19.25 9.15 -13.82
N LEU A 175 18.66 10.35 -13.81
CA LEU A 175 17.41 10.61 -14.55
C LEU A 175 17.58 10.37 -16.05
N GLU A 176 18.78 10.52 -16.58
CA GLU A 176 19.12 10.22 -17.98
C GLU A 176 18.98 8.73 -18.31
N ASP A 177 19.19 7.84 -17.35
CA ASP A 177 18.99 6.39 -17.52
C ASP A 177 17.51 6.08 -17.67
N LEU A 178 16.65 6.80 -16.95
CA LEU A 178 15.19 6.68 -17.09
C LEU A 178 14.73 7.18 -18.47
N ASP A 179 15.28 8.31 -18.94
CA ASP A 179 15.00 8.83 -20.27
C ASP A 179 15.44 7.83 -21.37
N ARG A 180 16.64 7.26 -21.23
CA ARG A 180 17.12 6.22 -22.17
C ARG A 180 16.22 4.99 -22.16
N ALA A 181 15.86 4.49 -20.98
CA ALA A 181 14.98 3.32 -20.86
C ALA A 181 13.61 3.54 -21.52
N TYR A 182 13.10 4.76 -21.54
CA TYR A 182 11.81 5.06 -22.16
C TYR A 182 11.89 5.39 -23.64
N PHE A 183 12.84 6.24 -24.07
CA PHE A 183 12.88 6.80 -25.42
C PHE A 183 13.86 6.11 -26.36
N GLU A 184 14.85 5.38 -25.86
CA GLU A 184 15.90 4.73 -26.69
C GLU A 184 15.81 3.21 -26.66
N ASP A 185 15.12 2.61 -25.69
CA ASP A 185 14.92 1.16 -25.67
C ASP A 185 14.07 0.73 -26.88
N GLU A 186 14.60 -0.19 -27.69
CA GLU A 186 13.97 -0.65 -28.92
C GLU A 186 12.60 -1.31 -28.69
N VAL A 187 12.44 -2.01 -27.57
CA VAL A 187 11.19 -2.71 -27.22
C VAL A 187 10.11 -1.69 -26.92
N ASN A 188 10.40 -0.73 -26.02
CA ASN A 188 9.45 0.29 -25.61
C ASN A 188 9.07 1.24 -26.76
N THR A 189 10.05 1.66 -27.57
CA THR A 189 9.82 2.57 -28.69
C THR A 189 9.06 1.90 -29.83
N ALA A 190 9.33 0.63 -30.12
CA ALA A 190 8.54 -0.12 -31.10
C ALA A 190 7.07 -0.25 -30.66
N ALA A 191 6.81 -0.57 -29.38
CA ALA A 191 5.45 -0.60 -28.84
C ALA A 191 4.78 0.78 -28.89
N MET A 192 5.51 1.85 -28.58
CA MET A 192 5.01 3.22 -28.66
C MET A 192 4.58 3.59 -30.08
N LEU A 193 5.36 3.22 -31.10
CA LEU A 193 5.03 3.47 -32.51
C LEU A 193 3.76 2.70 -32.93
N ARG A 194 3.66 1.41 -32.59
CA ARG A 194 2.46 0.61 -32.88
C ARG A 194 1.21 1.17 -32.18
N LEU A 195 1.34 1.62 -30.94
CA LEU A 195 0.24 2.26 -30.21
C LEU A 195 -0.23 3.54 -30.90
N ARG A 196 0.69 4.41 -31.36
CA ARG A 196 0.36 5.65 -32.08
C ARG A 196 -0.28 5.38 -33.44
N GLU A 197 0.17 4.35 -34.16
CA GLU A 197 -0.41 3.94 -35.42
C GLU A 197 -1.83 3.40 -35.22
N ARG A 198 -2.02 2.51 -34.24
CA ARG A 198 -3.32 1.88 -33.96
C ARG A 198 -4.33 2.83 -33.32
N TYR A 199 -3.85 3.78 -32.51
CA TYR A 199 -4.68 4.73 -31.77
C TYR A 199 -4.17 6.18 -31.96
N PRO A 200 -4.52 6.85 -33.06
CA PRO A 200 -3.97 8.18 -33.36
C PRO A 200 -4.22 9.27 -32.32
N GLY A 201 -5.24 9.07 -31.45
CA GLY A 201 -5.56 9.97 -30.33
C GLY A 201 -4.86 9.66 -29.02
N ILE A 202 -3.99 8.65 -28.96
CA ILE A 202 -3.34 8.26 -27.70
C ILE A 202 -2.30 9.32 -27.27
N ALA A 203 -2.40 9.76 -26.02
CA ALA A 203 -1.49 10.74 -25.43
C ALA A 203 -0.29 10.05 -24.78
N LEU A 204 0.69 9.61 -25.60
CA LEU A 204 1.96 9.10 -25.11
C LEU A 204 3.02 10.21 -25.08
N PRO A 205 4.02 10.15 -24.17
CA PRO A 205 5.14 11.10 -24.14
C PRO A 205 5.81 11.25 -25.49
N LYS A 206 6.06 12.50 -25.90
CA LYS A 206 6.63 12.80 -27.22
C LYS A 206 8.08 13.25 -27.17
N GLU A 207 8.49 13.88 -26.07
CA GLU A 207 9.75 14.62 -25.96
C GLU A 207 10.43 14.34 -24.62
N ARG A 208 11.75 14.50 -24.63
CA ARG A 208 12.59 14.52 -23.42
C ARG A 208 12.56 15.91 -22.76
N PRO A 209 12.79 15.98 -21.47
CA PRO A 209 12.95 14.86 -20.55
C PRO A 209 11.62 14.20 -20.22
N PHE A 210 11.67 12.90 -19.92
CA PHE A 210 10.50 12.13 -19.54
C PHE A 210 9.92 12.63 -18.23
N SER A 211 8.74 13.21 -18.26
CA SER A 211 8.01 13.53 -17.05
C SER A 211 6.98 12.44 -16.78
N LEU A 212 7.41 11.43 -16.04
CA LEU A 212 6.67 10.21 -15.70
C LEU A 212 5.25 10.46 -15.19
N PRO A 213 5.01 11.41 -14.26
CA PRO A 213 3.69 11.57 -13.67
C PRO A 213 2.63 12.04 -14.65
N VAL A 214 3.00 12.93 -15.58
CA VAL A 214 2.01 13.68 -16.34
C VAL A 214 1.48 12.90 -17.54
N ASN A 215 2.28 12.01 -18.11
CA ASN A 215 1.95 11.43 -19.41
C ASN A 215 1.24 10.07 -19.34
N ASN A 216 1.39 9.32 -18.25
CA ASN A 216 0.82 7.98 -18.13
C ASN A 216 -0.10 7.81 -16.91
N CYS A 217 0.02 8.66 -15.88
CA CYS A 217 -0.70 8.51 -14.63
C CYS A 217 -1.88 9.46 -14.50
N TYR A 218 -1.85 10.62 -15.14
CA TYR A 218 -2.87 11.64 -14.96
C TYR A 218 -3.63 11.92 -16.25
N LEU A 219 -4.94 12.01 -16.12
CA LEU A 219 -5.83 12.47 -17.16
C LEU A 219 -6.22 13.92 -16.87
N GLY A 220 -5.96 14.81 -17.81
CA GLY A 220 -6.34 16.22 -17.72
C GLY A 220 -7.62 16.55 -18.47
N GLY A 221 -8.13 17.74 -18.20
CA GLY A 221 -9.29 18.31 -18.93
C GLY A 221 -10.63 18.19 -18.17
N PRO A 222 -11.72 18.68 -18.78
CA PRO A 222 -12.98 18.94 -18.07
C PRO A 222 -13.77 17.69 -17.63
N LYS A 223 -13.41 16.52 -18.15
CA LYS A 223 -14.03 15.23 -17.81
C LYS A 223 -13.15 14.37 -16.92
N ALA A 224 -12.07 14.93 -16.39
CA ALA A 224 -11.09 14.19 -15.62
C ALA A 224 -10.83 14.84 -14.27
N ALA A 225 -10.55 14.00 -13.29
CA ALA A 225 -10.12 14.42 -11.94
C ALA A 225 -9.12 13.42 -11.38
N THR A 226 -8.29 13.87 -10.44
CA THR A 226 -7.45 12.99 -9.63
C THR A 226 -7.83 13.17 -8.16
N LEU A 227 -8.30 12.10 -7.55
CA LEU A 227 -8.68 12.05 -6.13
C LEU A 227 -7.45 11.57 -5.34
N VAL A 228 -6.93 12.41 -4.45
CA VAL A 228 -5.76 12.10 -3.62
C VAL A 228 -6.24 11.68 -2.24
N THR A 229 -5.90 10.45 -1.82
CA THR A 229 -6.34 9.87 -0.53
C THR A 229 -5.53 10.36 0.67
N THR A 230 -5.12 11.61 0.65
CA THR A 230 -4.45 12.31 1.75
C THR A 230 -4.82 13.79 1.75
N ILE A 231 -4.25 14.56 2.67
CA ILE A 231 -4.45 16.01 2.76
C ILE A 231 -3.18 16.77 2.35
N GLY A 232 -3.31 18.04 1.98
CA GLY A 232 -2.19 18.86 1.52
C GLY A 232 -0.94 18.81 2.40
N PRO A 233 -1.04 18.99 3.73
CA PRO A 233 0.12 18.94 4.64
C PRO A 233 0.89 17.61 4.65
N LEU A 234 0.26 16.51 4.22
CA LEU A 234 0.89 15.19 4.13
C LEU A 234 1.35 14.84 2.69
N CYS A 235 1.15 15.73 1.73
CA CYS A 235 1.66 15.54 0.37
C CYS A 235 3.18 15.75 0.29
N ASP A 236 3.80 15.08 -0.66
CA ASP A 236 5.19 15.36 -1.03
C ASP A 236 5.27 16.64 -1.86
N ALA A 237 6.40 17.33 -1.75
CA ALA A 237 6.66 18.55 -2.52
C ALA A 237 6.68 18.25 -4.02
N VAL A 238 6.09 19.14 -4.79
CA VAL A 238 6.08 19.07 -6.26
C VAL A 238 7.16 20.01 -6.79
N SER A 239 8.02 19.54 -7.70
CA SER A 239 8.99 20.40 -8.37
C SER A 239 8.27 21.39 -9.28
N GLU A 240 8.91 22.54 -9.54
CA GLU A 240 8.38 23.53 -10.50
C GLU A 240 8.14 22.92 -11.89
N ARG A 241 9.01 22.03 -12.32
CA ARG A 241 8.89 21.32 -13.59
C ARG A 241 7.63 20.44 -13.63
N THR A 242 7.40 19.62 -12.62
CA THR A 242 6.21 18.76 -12.53
C THR A 242 4.94 19.60 -12.38
N ALA A 243 4.97 20.65 -11.56
CA ALA A 243 3.84 21.57 -11.41
C ALA A 243 3.46 22.21 -12.74
N SER A 244 4.44 22.72 -13.49
CA SER A 244 4.21 23.30 -14.83
C SER A 244 3.61 22.29 -15.81
N ALA A 245 4.13 21.06 -15.82
CA ALA A 245 3.63 20.01 -16.72
C ALA A 245 2.20 19.55 -16.35
N LEU A 246 1.85 19.51 -15.07
CA LEU A 246 0.50 19.20 -14.59
C LEU A 246 -0.50 20.31 -14.97
N ASP A 247 -0.07 21.56 -14.86
CA ASP A 247 -0.85 22.75 -15.22
C ASP A 247 -1.10 22.79 -16.73
N GLU A 248 -0.07 22.56 -17.55
CA GLU A 248 -0.19 22.46 -19.01
C GLU A 248 -1.15 21.33 -19.44
N ALA A 249 -1.06 20.18 -18.77
CA ALA A 249 -1.96 19.05 -18.98
C ALA A 249 -3.38 19.29 -18.41
N LYS A 250 -3.60 20.38 -17.67
CA LYS A 250 -4.88 20.71 -17.01
C LYS A 250 -5.37 19.60 -16.07
N VAL A 251 -4.48 19.03 -15.29
CA VAL A 251 -4.81 18.01 -14.28
C VAL A 251 -5.42 18.69 -13.07
N THR A 252 -6.59 18.22 -12.65
CA THR A 252 -7.28 18.73 -11.46
C THR A 252 -7.17 17.74 -10.32
N PHE A 253 -6.66 18.19 -9.17
CA PHE A 253 -6.52 17.40 -7.96
C PHE A 253 -7.56 17.76 -6.91
N PHE A 254 -8.14 16.73 -6.29
CA PHE A 254 -9.01 16.86 -5.13
C PHE A 254 -8.43 16.03 -3.97
N HIS A 255 -8.03 16.69 -2.91
CA HIS A 255 -7.61 16.03 -1.68
C HIS A 255 -8.86 15.59 -0.91
N ILE A 256 -9.10 14.28 -0.86
CA ILE A 256 -10.29 13.70 -0.24
C ILE A 256 -10.02 13.17 1.18
N GLY A 257 -8.79 13.31 1.66
CA GLY A 257 -8.36 12.72 2.92
C GLY A 257 -8.19 11.21 2.85
N PRO A 258 -7.79 10.57 3.97
CA PRO A 258 -7.66 9.12 4.04
C PRO A 258 -8.99 8.42 3.76
N SER A 259 -9.00 7.52 2.79
CA SER A 259 -10.18 6.73 2.45
C SER A 259 -10.24 5.48 3.33
N LEU A 260 -10.88 5.59 4.49
CA LEU A 260 -10.93 4.53 5.51
C LEU A 260 -12.22 3.72 5.39
N ASP A 261 -12.13 2.42 5.11
CA ASP A 261 -13.30 1.53 5.10
C ASP A 261 -13.63 1.05 6.52
N VAL A 262 -14.23 1.91 7.31
CA VAL A 262 -14.67 1.62 8.68
C VAL A 262 -15.86 0.66 8.75
N GLU A 263 -16.58 0.45 7.66
CA GLU A 263 -17.74 -0.45 7.61
C GLU A 263 -17.38 -1.84 7.06
N GLY A 264 -16.25 -1.95 6.36
CA GLY A 264 -15.76 -3.18 5.77
C GLY A 264 -14.73 -3.86 6.65
N ALA A 265 -15.13 -4.78 7.50
CA ALA A 265 -14.21 -5.56 8.33
C ALA A 265 -13.24 -6.45 7.53
N ALA A 266 -13.56 -6.77 6.29
CA ALA A 266 -12.75 -7.63 5.44
C ALA A 266 -11.97 -6.80 4.43
N ARG A 267 -10.82 -6.25 4.83
CA ARG A 267 -9.83 -5.78 3.87
C ARG A 267 -9.29 -6.98 3.11
N ALA A 268 -9.19 -6.84 1.79
CA ALA A 268 -8.42 -7.79 1.01
C ALA A 268 -6.98 -7.73 1.53
N GLY A 269 -6.57 -8.78 2.21
CA GLY A 269 -5.21 -8.93 2.71
C GLY A 269 -4.29 -9.31 1.57
N GLY A 270 -3.10 -8.72 1.58
CA GLY A 270 -1.90 -9.16 0.92
C GLY A 270 -1.92 -9.38 -0.60
N PHE A 271 -0.72 -9.32 -1.16
CA PHE A 271 -0.44 -9.89 -2.47
C PHE A 271 -0.40 -11.42 -2.32
N VAL A 272 -1.36 -12.13 -2.88
CA VAL A 272 -1.30 -13.59 -3.01
C VAL A 272 -0.61 -13.91 -4.34
N PHE A 273 0.64 -14.39 -4.28
CA PHE A 273 1.46 -14.65 -5.46
C PHE A 273 1.73 -16.12 -5.72
N SER A 274 1.35 -17.05 -4.84
CA SER A 274 1.62 -18.47 -5.05
C SER A 274 0.42 -19.38 -4.82
N LYS A 275 0.30 -20.43 -5.66
CA LYS A 275 -0.65 -21.55 -5.50
C LYS A 275 -0.43 -22.39 -4.22
N LYS A 276 0.53 -22.05 -3.37
CA LYS A 276 0.80 -22.78 -2.12
C LYS A 276 -0.25 -22.59 -1.04
N GLU A 277 -1.14 -21.61 -1.17
CA GLU A 277 -2.14 -21.30 -0.14
C GLU A 277 -3.35 -22.25 -0.10
N GLU A 278 -3.60 -23.06 -1.16
CA GLU A 278 -4.71 -24.02 -1.13
C GLU A 278 -4.49 -25.24 -0.21
N GLN A 279 -3.28 -25.42 0.35
CA GLN A 279 -2.95 -26.60 1.16
C GLN A 279 -2.26 -26.34 2.50
N VAL A 280 -2.06 -25.11 2.90
CA VAL A 280 -1.54 -24.83 4.25
C VAL A 280 -2.75 -24.59 5.16
N ALA A 281 -3.11 -25.63 5.90
CA ALA A 281 -3.87 -25.43 7.15
C ALA A 281 -3.19 -24.29 7.92
N PRO A 282 -3.96 -23.37 8.55
CA PRO A 282 -3.37 -22.25 9.28
C PRO A 282 -2.24 -22.79 10.16
N PRO A 283 -1.03 -22.16 10.10
CA PRO A 283 0.12 -22.69 10.82
C PRO A 283 -0.32 -22.91 12.26
N THR A 284 -0.05 -24.11 12.76
CA THR A 284 -0.20 -24.41 14.16
C THR A 284 0.72 -23.46 14.92
N LEU A 285 0.22 -22.30 15.24
CA LEU A 285 0.80 -21.41 16.23
C LEU A 285 1.18 -22.27 17.42
N HIS A 286 2.38 -22.11 17.93
CA HIS A 286 2.80 -22.75 19.18
C HIS A 286 1.63 -22.67 20.14
N ARG A 287 1.06 -23.84 20.46
CA ARG A 287 -0.17 -24.00 21.22
C ARG A 287 -0.03 -23.33 22.57
N HIS A 288 -0.46 -22.07 22.68
CA HIS A 288 -1.11 -21.64 23.92
C HIS A 288 -2.61 -21.88 23.70
N ARG A 289 -3.07 -22.91 24.41
CA ARG A 289 -4.43 -23.44 24.38
C ARG A 289 -5.49 -22.33 24.39
N SER A 290 -6.25 -22.18 23.32
CA SER A 290 -7.72 -22.10 23.38
C SER A 290 -8.24 -22.34 21.96
N ASP A 291 -9.05 -23.38 21.80
CA ASP A 291 -9.80 -23.71 20.58
C ASP A 291 -10.90 -22.66 20.38
N VAL A 292 -10.51 -21.46 19.93
CA VAL A 292 -11.42 -20.44 19.43
C VAL A 292 -10.93 -20.09 18.04
N GLN A 293 -11.81 -20.17 17.05
CA GLN A 293 -11.57 -19.63 15.73
C GLN A 293 -11.05 -18.21 15.88
N ASP A 294 -9.78 -18.00 15.48
CA ASP A 294 -9.07 -16.73 15.66
C ASP A 294 -9.57 -15.72 14.63
N THR A 295 -10.72 -15.14 14.91
CA THR A 295 -11.17 -13.92 14.26
C THR A 295 -10.40 -12.77 14.90
N GLY A 296 -10.00 -11.74 14.15
CA GLY A 296 -9.26 -10.55 14.64
C GLY A 296 -9.85 -9.85 15.88
N ASP A 297 -10.97 -10.32 16.38
CA ASP A 297 -11.69 -9.89 17.56
C ASP A 297 -10.86 -10.02 18.86
N SER A 298 -9.95 -11.01 18.94
CA SER A 298 -9.15 -11.21 20.15
C SER A 298 -8.11 -10.10 20.38
N ALA A 299 -7.52 -9.54 19.32
CA ALA A 299 -6.59 -8.42 19.44
C ALA A 299 -7.32 -7.13 19.85
N LEU A 300 -8.49 -6.85 19.27
CA LEU A 300 -9.30 -5.70 19.64
C LEU A 300 -9.84 -5.81 21.08
N ALA A 301 -10.23 -7.01 21.51
CA ALA A 301 -10.64 -7.25 22.89
C ALA A 301 -9.50 -6.95 23.88
N ALA A 302 -8.26 -7.41 23.59
CA ALA A 302 -7.09 -7.10 24.41
C ALA A 302 -6.78 -5.59 24.45
N VAL A 303 -6.91 -4.90 23.34
CA VAL A 303 -6.73 -3.43 23.26
C VAL A 303 -7.79 -2.69 24.08
N ASN A 304 -9.04 -3.11 24.04
CA ASN A 304 -10.10 -2.52 24.86
C ASN A 304 -9.84 -2.75 26.36
N GLN A 305 -9.37 -3.94 26.75
CA GLN A 305 -8.98 -4.23 28.12
C GLN A 305 -7.78 -3.38 28.57
N ALA A 306 -6.76 -3.22 27.73
CA ALA A 306 -5.61 -2.33 28.02
C ALA A 306 -6.07 -0.89 28.22
N LYS A 307 -7.04 -0.42 27.43
CA LYS A 307 -7.65 0.90 27.58
C LYS A 307 -8.35 1.07 28.92
N GLU A 308 -9.09 0.06 29.37
CA GLU A 308 -9.75 0.05 30.68
C GLU A 308 -8.74 0.07 31.84
N LEU A 309 -7.61 -0.60 31.68
CA LEU A 309 -6.51 -0.60 32.63
C LEU A 309 -5.66 0.70 32.58
N GLY A 310 -5.84 1.54 31.56
CA GLY A 310 -5.08 2.77 31.37
C GLY A 310 -3.62 2.54 30.98
N VAL A 311 -3.28 1.38 30.42
CA VAL A 311 -1.92 1.07 29.99
C VAL A 311 -1.72 1.40 28.51
N PRO A 312 -0.51 1.83 28.09
CA PRO A 312 -0.21 2.11 26.68
C PRO A 312 -0.36 0.88 25.80
N VAL A 313 -0.75 1.09 24.55
CA VAL A 313 -0.81 0.06 23.52
C VAL A 313 0.19 0.39 22.41
N VAL A 314 1.13 -0.51 22.19
CA VAL A 314 2.12 -0.47 21.10
C VAL A 314 1.66 -1.41 20.00
N TYR A 315 1.27 -0.85 18.86
CA TYR A 315 0.89 -1.63 17.68
C TYR A 315 2.06 -1.77 16.72
N VAL A 316 2.31 -2.98 16.21
CA VAL A 316 3.42 -3.30 15.29
C VAL A 316 2.86 -3.99 14.06
N SER A 317 3.06 -3.39 12.88
CA SER A 317 2.69 -4.00 11.59
C SER A 317 3.58 -3.47 10.45
N LEU A 318 4.33 -4.36 9.81
CA LEU A 318 5.24 -4.02 8.71
C LEU A 318 4.56 -4.16 7.33
N GLY A 319 3.24 -4.27 7.31
CA GLY A 319 2.45 -4.36 6.08
C GLY A 319 2.52 -5.71 5.39
N THR A 320 1.84 -5.82 4.26
CA THR A 320 1.60 -7.09 3.57
C THR A 320 2.67 -7.45 2.54
N VAL A 321 3.43 -6.47 2.05
CA VAL A 321 4.43 -6.70 1.00
C VAL A 321 5.73 -7.23 1.59
N LEU A 322 6.26 -6.64 2.65
CA LEU A 322 7.48 -7.12 3.33
C LEU A 322 7.32 -8.54 3.90
N THR A 323 6.09 -8.89 4.29
CA THR A 323 5.76 -10.22 4.83
C THR A 323 5.26 -11.20 3.76
N SER A 324 5.26 -10.84 2.47
CA SER A 324 4.85 -11.69 1.36
C SER A 324 5.98 -12.57 0.82
N ASP A 325 5.63 -13.49 -0.10
CA ASP A 325 6.60 -14.32 -0.84
C ASP A 325 7.14 -13.64 -2.11
N LEU A 326 7.00 -12.32 -2.25
CA LEU A 326 7.50 -11.59 -3.41
C LEU A 326 9.03 -11.67 -3.51
N PRO A 327 9.59 -12.13 -4.65
CA PRO A 327 11.03 -12.35 -4.76
C PRO A 327 11.88 -11.07 -4.59
N THR A 328 11.32 -9.91 -4.95
CA THR A 328 12.07 -8.65 -5.01
C THR A 328 11.97 -7.78 -3.76
N VAL A 329 10.88 -7.91 -3.00
CA VAL A 329 10.60 -7.04 -1.84
C VAL A 329 9.97 -7.80 -0.65
N GLY A 330 9.66 -9.10 -0.81
CA GLY A 330 9.02 -9.94 0.20
C GLY A 330 10.01 -10.50 1.24
N TRP A 331 9.58 -11.53 1.94
CA TRP A 331 10.17 -12.08 3.17
C TRP A 331 11.68 -12.35 3.09
N GLU A 332 12.11 -13.07 2.04
CA GLU A 332 13.52 -13.44 1.87
C GLU A 332 14.33 -12.42 1.04
N SER A 333 13.69 -11.32 0.59
CA SER A 333 14.35 -10.34 -0.28
C SER A 333 15.31 -9.45 0.47
N ARG A 334 16.33 -8.98 -0.26
CA ARG A 334 17.25 -7.90 0.13
C ARG A 334 17.07 -6.71 -0.80
N GLU A 335 17.57 -5.55 -0.40
CA GLU A 335 17.76 -4.44 -1.36
C GLU A 335 18.79 -4.84 -2.41
N ALA A 336 18.67 -4.27 -3.61
CA ALA A 336 19.64 -4.47 -4.68
C ALA A 336 20.12 -3.12 -5.22
N ASP A 337 21.39 -3.07 -5.60
CA ASP A 337 21.98 -1.90 -6.26
C ASP A 337 21.59 -1.82 -7.76
N GLY A 338 22.11 -0.83 -8.48
CA GLY A 338 21.81 -0.62 -9.89
C GLY A 338 22.29 -1.74 -10.83
N GLU A 339 23.20 -2.61 -10.36
CA GLU A 339 23.68 -3.78 -11.07
C GLU A 339 22.89 -5.06 -10.69
N GLY A 340 21.90 -4.94 -9.79
CA GLY A 340 21.10 -6.06 -9.29
C GLY A 340 21.78 -6.87 -8.19
N LYS A 341 22.89 -6.41 -7.62
CA LYS A 341 23.60 -7.08 -6.54
C LYS A 341 22.88 -6.81 -5.21
N ALA A 342 22.48 -7.88 -4.54
CA ALA A 342 21.81 -7.81 -3.25
C ALA A 342 22.75 -7.28 -2.14
N PHE A 343 22.22 -6.43 -1.25
CA PHE A 343 22.93 -5.89 -0.09
C PHE A 343 22.02 -5.74 1.13
N GLY A 344 22.61 -5.50 2.31
CA GLY A 344 21.88 -5.26 3.55
C GLY A 344 21.19 -6.49 4.11
N ILE A 345 20.32 -6.29 5.09
CA ILE A 345 19.55 -7.34 5.75
C ILE A 345 18.34 -7.77 4.91
N THR A 346 17.84 -9.00 5.13
CA THR A 346 16.59 -9.45 4.49
C THR A 346 15.36 -8.77 5.10
N SER A 347 14.22 -8.81 4.41
CA SER A 347 12.94 -8.35 4.98
C SER A 347 12.54 -9.17 6.21
N LYS A 348 12.85 -10.48 6.23
CA LYS A 348 12.72 -11.35 7.42
C LYS A 348 13.52 -10.82 8.61
N GLN A 349 14.80 -10.56 8.42
CA GLN A 349 15.68 -10.01 9.46
C GLN A 349 15.17 -8.66 9.95
N LEU A 350 14.70 -7.79 9.05
CA LEU A 350 14.11 -6.50 9.40
C LEU A 350 12.87 -6.69 10.30
N VAL A 351 11.90 -7.50 9.87
CA VAL A 351 10.64 -7.73 10.59
C VAL A 351 10.89 -8.38 11.95
N GLN A 352 11.73 -9.42 12.00
CA GLN A 352 12.09 -10.09 13.26
C GLN A 352 12.85 -9.16 14.21
N SER A 353 13.70 -8.26 13.70
CA SER A 353 14.38 -7.25 14.51
C SER A 353 13.39 -6.27 15.15
N VAL A 354 12.35 -5.87 14.43
CA VAL A 354 11.29 -5.01 14.97
C VAL A 354 10.50 -5.71 16.08
N PHE A 355 10.10 -6.96 15.88
CA PHE A 355 9.42 -7.73 16.94
C PHE A 355 10.32 -7.92 18.16
N ARG A 356 11.59 -8.30 17.95
CA ARG A 356 12.58 -8.41 19.03
C ARG A 356 12.71 -7.11 19.81
N ALA A 357 12.86 -5.98 19.11
CA ALA A 357 12.99 -4.68 19.73
C ALA A 357 11.76 -4.31 20.58
N ALA A 358 10.55 -4.59 20.10
CA ALA A 358 9.32 -4.35 20.84
C ALA A 358 9.20 -5.26 22.08
N PHE A 359 9.57 -6.55 21.95
CA PHE A 359 9.54 -7.50 23.06
C PHE A 359 10.61 -7.20 24.11
N ASP A 360 11.84 -6.87 23.71
CA ASP A 360 12.93 -6.54 24.62
C ASP A 360 12.69 -5.20 25.34
N GLU A 361 11.97 -4.25 24.71
CA GLU A 361 11.74 -2.93 25.30
C GLU A 361 10.52 -2.90 26.23
N PHE A 362 9.43 -3.55 25.83
CA PHE A 362 8.14 -3.43 26.50
C PHE A 362 7.62 -4.74 27.09
N GLY A 363 8.34 -5.85 26.87
CA GLY A 363 7.93 -7.17 27.37
C GLY A 363 7.94 -7.25 28.88
N ALA A 364 6.84 -7.73 29.45
CA ALA A 364 6.80 -8.05 30.87
C ALA A 364 7.61 -9.32 31.16
N PRO A 365 8.34 -9.40 32.30
CA PRO A 365 9.03 -10.61 32.67
C PRO A 365 8.06 -11.77 32.93
N GLU A 366 8.47 -12.98 32.59
CA GLU A 366 7.71 -14.17 32.97
C GLU A 366 7.59 -14.22 34.49
N VAL A 367 6.36 -14.33 35.00
CA VAL A 367 6.12 -14.52 36.44
C VAL A 367 6.39 -15.99 36.78
N ALA A 368 7.48 -16.26 37.43
CA ALA A 368 8.04 -17.60 37.66
C ALA A 368 7.19 -18.57 38.53
N GLU A 369 6.16 -18.11 39.21
CA GLU A 369 5.45 -18.92 40.23
C GLU A 369 4.02 -19.37 39.90
N ALA A 370 3.41 -18.87 38.84
CA ALA A 370 2.03 -19.24 38.50
C ALA A 370 1.91 -19.64 37.05
N GLY A 371 2.48 -20.70 36.63
CA GLY A 371 2.27 -21.45 35.38
C GLY A 371 1.48 -20.86 34.20
N ARG A 372 1.09 -19.61 34.23
CA ARG A 372 0.45 -18.71 33.23
C ARG A 372 0.27 -17.32 33.84
N GLY A 373 1.25 -16.44 33.74
CA GLY A 373 0.96 -15.02 33.89
C GLY A 373 -0.07 -14.63 32.83
N SER A 374 -1.28 -14.24 33.24
CA SER A 374 -2.30 -13.81 32.29
C SER A 374 -1.89 -12.45 31.71
N PHE A 375 -2.22 -12.17 30.45
CA PHE A 375 -2.12 -10.84 29.82
C PHE A 375 -2.58 -9.73 30.80
N THR A 376 -3.70 -9.97 31.50
CA THR A 376 -4.29 -9.04 32.47
C THR A 376 -3.34 -8.73 33.61
N GLU A 377 -2.61 -9.73 34.13
CA GLU A 377 -1.68 -9.57 35.25
C GLU A 377 -0.42 -8.78 34.80
N ALA A 378 0.14 -9.08 33.64
CA ALA A 378 1.26 -8.34 33.08
C ALA A 378 0.94 -6.86 32.85
N CYS A 379 -0.23 -6.57 32.29
CA CYS A 379 -0.69 -5.19 32.07
C CYS A 379 -1.11 -4.49 33.37
N SER A 380 -1.64 -5.21 34.39
CA SER A 380 -1.97 -4.64 35.70
C SER A 380 -0.74 -4.13 36.45
N ASN A 381 0.46 -4.62 36.11
CA ASN A 381 1.73 -4.12 36.62
C ASN A 381 2.28 -2.92 35.81
N GLY A 382 1.49 -2.35 34.91
CA GLY A 382 1.83 -1.14 34.13
C GLY A 382 2.63 -1.40 32.85
N ALA A 383 2.88 -2.66 32.47
CA ALA A 383 3.54 -2.97 31.22
C ALA A 383 2.63 -2.63 30.02
N PRO A 384 3.14 -2.00 28.96
CA PRO A 384 2.37 -1.73 27.74
C PRO A 384 1.84 -3.02 27.11
N LEU A 385 0.65 -2.98 26.51
CA LEU A 385 0.21 -4.06 25.63
C LEU A 385 0.96 -3.96 24.30
N ILE A 386 1.56 -5.07 23.85
CA ILE A 386 2.18 -5.19 22.54
C ILE A 386 1.24 -5.96 21.61
N VAL A 387 0.87 -5.36 20.48
CA VAL A 387 0.00 -6.01 19.47
C VAL A 387 0.75 -6.12 18.17
N CYS A 388 1.05 -7.34 17.71
CA CYS A 388 1.85 -7.59 16.50
C CYS A 388 1.02 -8.25 15.40
N SER A 389 1.00 -7.62 14.21
CA SER A 389 0.57 -8.27 12.98
C SER A 389 1.78 -8.94 12.32
N THR A 390 1.85 -10.28 12.37
CA THR A 390 3.02 -11.04 11.93
C THR A 390 3.07 -11.28 10.42
N GLY A 391 1.92 -11.10 9.74
CA GLY A 391 1.79 -11.52 8.35
C GLY A 391 1.62 -13.03 8.19
N PRO A 392 1.66 -13.54 6.93
CA PRO A 392 1.40 -14.95 6.62
C PRO A 392 2.59 -15.88 6.87
N GLN A 393 3.77 -15.35 7.22
CA GLN A 393 4.97 -16.16 7.33
C GLN A 393 4.96 -17.03 8.59
N PRO A 394 5.12 -18.37 8.45
CA PRO A 394 5.04 -19.28 9.59
C PRO A 394 6.20 -19.13 10.57
N ASP A 395 7.32 -18.61 10.12
CA ASP A 395 8.58 -18.42 10.85
C ASP A 395 8.79 -16.97 11.36
N ALA A 396 7.74 -16.14 11.31
CA ALA A 396 7.84 -14.73 11.69
C ALA A 396 8.31 -14.51 13.15
N LEU A 397 7.99 -15.44 14.04
CA LEU A 397 8.34 -15.39 15.47
C LEU A 397 9.43 -16.39 15.86
N ASP A 398 10.04 -17.10 14.93
CA ASP A 398 11.08 -18.09 15.22
C ASP A 398 12.28 -17.44 15.90
N GLY A 399 12.73 -18.05 16.99
CA GLY A 399 13.84 -17.56 17.80
C GLY A 399 13.55 -16.28 18.62
N LEU A 400 12.28 -15.88 18.74
CA LEU A 400 11.84 -14.77 19.58
C LEU A 400 11.11 -15.26 20.83
N ALA A 401 11.48 -14.73 22.00
CA ALA A 401 10.73 -14.93 23.23
C ALA A 401 9.53 -13.98 23.27
N VAL A 402 8.33 -14.48 23.01
CA VAL A 402 7.11 -13.68 23.03
C VAL A 402 6.67 -13.44 24.48
N PRO A 403 6.66 -12.19 24.98
CA PRO A 403 6.33 -11.90 26.36
C PRO A 403 4.82 -12.05 26.64
N PRO A 404 4.42 -12.25 27.92
CA PRO A 404 3.02 -12.49 28.28
C PRO A 404 2.06 -11.31 27.98
N ASN A 405 2.57 -10.10 27.84
CA ASN A 405 1.83 -8.89 27.46
C ASN A 405 1.83 -8.64 25.94
N ALA A 406 2.17 -9.64 25.12
CA ALA A 406 2.11 -9.54 23.67
C ALA A 406 0.98 -10.38 23.07
N VAL A 407 0.25 -9.80 22.12
CA VAL A 407 -0.75 -10.45 21.29
C VAL A 407 -0.27 -10.44 19.84
N CYS A 408 0.10 -11.61 19.33
CA CYS A 408 0.60 -11.79 17.97
C CYS A 408 -0.45 -12.51 17.11
N ARG A 409 -0.79 -11.95 15.96
CA ARG A 409 -1.75 -12.51 15.00
C ARG A 409 -1.22 -12.35 13.57
N SER A 410 -1.53 -13.30 12.71
CA SER A 410 -1.16 -13.20 11.29
C SER A 410 -1.87 -12.04 10.60
N TYR A 411 -3.08 -11.74 11.02
CA TYR A 411 -3.88 -10.62 10.52
C TYR A 411 -4.53 -9.84 11.67
N ILE A 412 -4.57 -8.53 11.54
CA ILE A 412 -5.25 -7.61 12.46
C ILE A 412 -6.03 -6.58 11.64
N ALA A 413 -7.27 -6.31 12.03
CA ALA A 413 -8.09 -5.24 11.45
C ALA A 413 -7.54 -3.86 11.87
N GLN A 414 -6.50 -3.39 11.16
CA GLN A 414 -5.70 -2.21 11.51
C GLN A 414 -6.53 -0.95 11.73
N VAL A 415 -7.51 -0.69 10.84
CA VAL A 415 -8.37 0.52 10.95
C VAL A 415 -9.22 0.47 12.21
N ASP A 416 -9.76 -0.70 12.57
CA ASP A 416 -10.57 -0.87 13.78
C ASP A 416 -9.70 -0.71 15.03
N LEU A 417 -8.51 -1.32 15.01
CA LEU A 417 -7.54 -1.20 16.10
C LEU A 417 -7.14 0.26 16.33
N LEU A 418 -6.74 0.98 15.29
CA LEU A 418 -6.39 2.41 15.37
C LEU A 418 -7.61 3.27 15.78
N SER A 419 -8.82 2.87 15.37
CA SER A 419 -10.07 3.57 15.71
C SER A 419 -10.51 3.35 17.16
N SER A 420 -9.96 2.38 17.89
CA SER A 420 -10.25 2.14 19.31
C SER A 420 -9.93 3.35 20.21
N GLY A 421 -9.01 4.22 19.75
CA GLY A 421 -8.49 5.35 20.52
C GLY A 421 -7.60 4.94 21.70
N ALA A 422 -7.15 3.67 21.74
CA ALA A 422 -6.27 3.13 22.76
C ALA A 422 -4.80 3.04 22.31
N VAL A 423 -4.55 2.99 21.00
CA VAL A 423 -3.18 2.85 20.48
C VAL A 423 -2.36 4.10 20.81
N SER A 424 -1.25 3.91 21.49
CA SER A 424 -0.36 4.97 21.94
C SER A 424 0.77 5.26 20.94
N MET A 425 1.18 4.24 20.18
CA MET A 425 2.23 4.30 19.17
C MET A 425 2.01 3.21 18.13
N PHE A 426 2.30 3.51 16.86
CA PHE A 426 2.28 2.54 15.77
C PHE A 426 3.66 2.39 15.15
N VAL A 427 4.25 1.20 15.27
CA VAL A 427 5.49 0.82 14.57
C VAL A 427 5.11 0.23 13.23
N THR A 428 5.47 0.92 12.15
CA THR A 428 5.00 0.62 10.80
C THR A 428 6.13 0.69 9.77
N HIS A 429 5.96 -0.01 8.64
CA HIS A 429 6.85 0.17 7.49
C HIS A 429 6.73 1.57 6.83
N GLY A 430 5.69 2.33 7.15
CA GLY A 430 5.48 3.68 6.59
C GLY A 430 4.85 3.72 5.19
N GLY A 431 4.23 2.64 4.73
CA GLY A 431 3.43 2.69 3.50
C GLY A 431 2.29 3.71 3.63
N GLN A 432 1.94 4.40 2.54
CA GLN A 432 1.05 5.56 2.55
C GLN A 432 -0.27 5.34 3.30
N ASN A 433 -0.92 4.19 3.13
CA ASN A 433 -2.18 3.93 3.83
C ASN A 433 -1.99 3.84 5.35
N SER A 434 -1.02 3.04 5.81
CA SER A 434 -0.73 2.92 7.25
C SER A 434 -0.35 4.27 7.86
N PHE A 435 0.40 5.08 7.12
CA PHE A 435 0.77 6.43 7.53
C PHE A 435 -0.49 7.32 7.71
N THR A 436 -1.33 7.41 6.69
CA THR A 436 -2.52 8.28 6.73
C THR A 436 -3.61 7.75 7.66
N GLU A 437 -3.76 6.43 7.80
CA GLU A 437 -4.65 5.80 8.78
C GLU A 437 -4.25 6.17 10.21
N SER A 438 -2.96 6.10 10.51
CA SER A 438 -2.43 6.48 11.82
C SER A 438 -2.67 7.98 12.10
N MET A 439 -2.36 8.82 11.13
CA MET A 439 -2.57 10.27 11.25
C MET A 439 -4.04 10.64 11.43
N ALA A 440 -4.96 9.98 10.71
CA ALA A 440 -6.41 10.19 10.88
C ALA A 440 -6.91 9.82 12.28
N LYS A 441 -6.16 9.01 13.03
CA LYS A 441 -6.49 8.59 14.41
C LYS A 441 -5.62 9.27 15.47
N GLY A 442 -4.69 10.13 15.09
CA GLY A 442 -3.83 10.87 16.00
C GLY A 442 -2.82 10.00 16.74
N VAL A 443 -2.33 8.93 16.08
CA VAL A 443 -1.37 7.99 16.62
C VAL A 443 0.03 8.28 16.07
N PRO A 444 1.03 8.57 16.90
CA PRO A 444 2.40 8.82 16.47
C PRO A 444 3.09 7.54 15.96
N LEU A 445 4.14 7.71 15.15
CA LEU A 445 4.76 6.64 14.36
C LEU A 445 6.22 6.36 14.76
N VAL A 446 6.60 5.08 14.71
CA VAL A 446 7.98 4.66 14.42
C VAL A 446 7.98 4.03 13.04
N VAL A 447 8.66 4.67 12.08
CA VAL A 447 8.69 4.20 10.69
C VAL A 447 9.95 3.38 10.45
N VAL A 448 9.75 2.13 10.00
CA VAL A 448 10.82 1.17 9.69
C VAL A 448 10.70 0.82 8.21
N PRO A 449 11.29 1.65 7.32
CA PRO A 449 11.06 1.53 5.90
C PRO A 449 11.74 0.30 5.30
N GLY A 450 11.04 -0.42 4.44
CA GLY A 450 11.58 -1.53 3.65
C GLY A 450 11.94 -1.11 2.23
N PHE A 451 11.01 -0.45 1.51
CA PHE A 451 11.17 -0.09 0.10
C PHE A 451 10.16 0.99 -0.33
N GLY A 452 10.25 1.42 -1.59
CA GLY A 452 9.22 2.25 -2.24
C GLY A 452 9.13 3.67 -1.67
N ASP A 453 7.92 4.12 -1.37
CA ASP A 453 7.59 5.41 -0.77
C ASP A 453 7.91 5.48 0.73
N GLN A 454 8.18 4.33 1.36
CA GLN A 454 8.32 4.21 2.81
C GLN A 454 9.46 5.07 3.39
N PRO A 455 10.67 5.14 2.78
CA PRO A 455 11.73 6.03 3.26
C PRO A 455 11.36 7.51 3.18
N VAL A 456 10.60 7.90 2.16
CA VAL A 456 10.10 9.28 2.00
C VAL A 456 9.12 9.61 3.11
N ASN A 457 8.17 8.70 3.38
CA ASN A 457 7.21 8.83 4.47
C ASN A 457 7.86 8.85 5.85
N GLY A 458 8.96 8.08 6.04
CA GLY A 458 9.77 8.12 7.26
C GLY A 458 10.35 9.51 7.51
N ARG A 459 11.04 10.08 6.53
CA ARG A 459 11.58 11.44 6.60
C ARG A 459 10.49 12.49 6.83
N LYS A 460 9.32 12.31 6.22
CA LYS A 460 8.14 13.16 6.43
C LYS A 460 7.64 13.08 7.87
N ALA A 461 7.54 11.89 8.45
CA ALA A 461 7.15 11.70 9.84
C ALA A 461 8.08 12.49 10.78
N GLU A 462 9.38 12.42 10.56
CA GLU A 462 10.38 13.17 11.36
C GLU A 462 10.25 14.67 11.16
N SER A 463 10.22 15.15 9.91
CA SER A 463 10.17 16.58 9.59
C SER A 463 8.93 17.29 10.14
N LEU A 464 7.80 16.56 10.24
CA LEU A 464 6.55 17.07 10.78
C LEU A 464 6.39 16.82 12.29
N GLY A 465 7.35 16.16 12.94
CA GLY A 465 7.28 15.81 14.35
C GLY A 465 6.19 14.78 14.68
N LEU A 466 5.86 13.91 13.72
CA LEU A 466 4.83 12.87 13.84
C LEU A 466 5.39 11.55 14.37
N GLY A 467 6.71 11.42 14.44
CA GLY A 467 7.41 10.22 14.86
C GLY A 467 8.87 10.21 14.50
N LEU A 468 9.49 9.04 14.56
CA LEU A 468 10.88 8.79 14.22
C LEU A 468 10.98 7.73 13.12
N ALA A 469 12.06 7.78 12.32
CA ALA A 469 12.37 6.77 11.31
C ALA A 469 13.65 6.01 11.68
N VAL A 470 13.63 4.68 11.52
CA VAL A 470 14.82 3.84 11.69
C VAL A 470 15.11 3.16 10.35
N PRO A 471 16.09 3.65 9.59
CA PRO A 471 16.39 3.15 8.25
C PRO A 471 16.83 1.68 8.27
N ARG A 472 16.51 0.94 7.21
CA ARG A 472 17.00 -0.43 7.00
C ARG A 472 18.53 -0.44 6.87
N PRO A 473 19.27 -1.32 7.59
CA PRO A 473 20.71 -1.45 7.47
C PRO A 473 21.15 -1.86 6.05
N LYS A 474 22.22 -1.22 5.58
CA LYS A 474 22.85 -1.53 4.27
C LYS A 474 23.90 -2.63 4.35
N GLU A 475 24.28 -3.03 5.54
CA GLU A 475 25.20 -4.13 5.82
C GLU A 475 24.44 -5.27 6.51
N ASP A 476 25.01 -6.48 6.52
CA ASP A 476 24.47 -7.66 7.18
C ASP A 476 25.46 -8.17 8.23
N GLY A 477 24.96 -8.89 9.21
CA GLY A 477 25.71 -9.55 10.27
C GLY A 477 25.17 -9.31 11.67
N ASP A 478 25.55 -10.16 12.61
CA ASP A 478 24.98 -10.16 13.98
C ASP A 478 25.23 -8.84 14.73
N ALA A 479 26.37 -8.21 14.51
CA ALA A 479 26.69 -6.92 15.12
C ALA A 479 25.76 -5.81 14.57
N VAL A 480 25.51 -5.80 13.26
CA VAL A 480 24.62 -4.86 12.60
C VAL A 480 23.17 -5.05 13.08
N LEU A 481 22.71 -6.30 13.16
CA LEU A 481 21.38 -6.63 13.68
C LEU A 481 21.21 -6.22 15.15
N SER A 482 22.24 -6.43 15.97
CA SER A 482 22.23 -6.03 17.39
C SER A 482 22.16 -4.51 17.55
N GLU A 483 22.90 -3.77 16.74
CA GLU A 483 22.85 -2.30 16.70
C GLU A 483 21.49 -1.81 16.22
N TYR A 484 20.97 -2.40 15.17
CA TYR A 484 19.65 -2.07 14.62
C TYR A 484 18.52 -2.28 15.64
N VAL A 485 18.53 -3.40 16.37
CA VAL A 485 17.57 -3.65 17.47
C VAL A 485 17.68 -2.58 18.56
N ARG A 486 18.89 -2.17 18.91
CA ARG A 486 19.11 -1.09 19.90
C ARG A 486 18.51 0.23 19.42
N ASP A 487 18.72 0.60 18.16
CA ASP A 487 18.22 1.85 17.57
C ASP A 487 16.69 1.84 17.47
N LEU A 488 16.10 0.70 17.10
CA LEU A 488 14.65 0.47 17.12
C LEU A 488 14.05 0.67 18.52
N ARG A 489 14.68 0.07 19.55
CA ARG A 489 14.26 0.22 20.94
C ARG A 489 14.29 1.67 21.40
N GLN A 490 15.37 2.38 21.07
CA GLN A 490 15.51 3.80 21.40
C GLN A 490 14.43 4.66 20.72
N ALA A 491 14.16 4.43 19.44
CA ALA A 491 13.12 5.14 18.72
C ALA A 491 11.72 4.85 19.28
N MET A 492 11.40 3.59 19.56
CA MET A 492 10.12 3.19 20.16
C MET A 492 9.91 3.84 21.53
N ARG A 493 10.92 3.81 22.42
CA ARG A 493 10.87 4.48 23.71
C ARG A 493 10.67 5.98 23.54
N GLY A 494 11.47 6.61 22.69
CA GLY A 494 11.41 8.06 22.44
C GLY A 494 10.06 8.54 21.95
N VAL A 495 9.39 7.77 21.07
CA VAL A 495 8.06 8.13 20.57
C VAL A 495 6.98 7.86 21.61
N LEU A 496 7.06 6.75 22.36
CA LEU A 496 6.06 6.41 23.37
C LEU A 496 6.06 7.41 24.54
N GLU A 497 7.24 7.83 25.00
CA GLU A 497 7.43 8.78 26.09
C GLU A 497 7.31 10.25 25.64
N GLY A 498 7.46 10.52 24.34
CA GLY A 498 7.49 11.89 23.81
C GLY A 498 6.10 12.49 23.60
N ASP A 499 5.62 13.29 24.54
CA ASP A 499 4.32 13.98 24.46
C ASP A 499 4.17 14.86 23.19
N SER A 500 5.27 15.40 22.67
CA SER A 500 5.28 16.22 21.47
C SER A 500 4.82 15.47 20.21
N TYR A 501 5.23 14.22 20.04
CA TYR A 501 4.80 13.38 18.90
C TYR A 501 3.30 13.12 18.94
N ARG A 502 2.79 12.79 20.14
CA ARG A 502 1.36 12.57 20.35
C ARG A 502 0.53 13.83 20.12
N ALA A 503 1.02 14.99 20.58
CA ALA A 503 0.37 16.26 20.34
C ALA A 503 0.30 16.59 18.84
N LYS A 504 1.41 16.42 18.12
CA LYS A 504 1.47 16.64 16.66
C LYS A 504 0.60 15.68 15.86
N ALA A 505 0.57 14.40 16.23
CA ALA A 505 -0.31 13.44 15.58
C ALA A 505 -1.80 13.79 15.79
N ARG A 506 -2.19 14.27 16.98
CA ARG A 506 -3.55 14.75 17.25
C ARG A 506 -3.91 16.01 16.46
N GLU A 507 -2.99 16.99 16.39
CA GLU A 507 -3.15 18.18 15.54
C GLU A 507 -3.39 17.77 14.07
N MET A 508 -2.64 16.78 13.57
CA MET A 508 -2.82 16.25 12.22
C MET A 508 -4.19 15.56 12.05
N ALA A 509 -4.64 14.81 13.05
CA ALA A 509 -5.96 14.18 13.01
C ALA A 509 -7.11 15.20 12.96
N GLU A 510 -6.94 16.35 13.62
CA GLU A 510 -7.90 17.46 13.55
C GLU A 510 -7.91 18.11 12.16
N ALA A 511 -6.75 18.25 11.53
CA ALA A 511 -6.64 18.78 10.16
C ALA A 511 -7.22 17.85 9.08
N ILE A 512 -7.30 16.56 9.36
CA ILE A 512 -7.88 15.54 8.45
C ILE A 512 -9.42 15.52 8.54
N ARG A 513 -10.02 15.89 9.66
CA ARG A 513 -11.49 15.90 9.88
C ARG A 513 -12.18 17.02 9.11
#